data_450bb04ac7e45ebc71c4f7d1e91c954b
#
_entry.id   450bb04ac7e45ebc71c4f7d1e91c954b
#
_cell.length_a   1.000
_cell.length_b   1.000
_cell.length_c   1.000
_cell.angle_alpha   90.00
_cell.angle_beta   90.00
_cell.angle_gamma   90.00
#
_symmetry.space_group_name_H-M   'P 1'
#
loop_
_entity.id
_entity.type
_entity.pdbx_description
1 polymer ?
#
loop_
_entity_poly.entity_id
_entity_poly.type
_entity_poly.pdbx_seq_one_letter_code
_entity_poly.pdbx_strand_id
1 'polypeptide(L)'
;MNAFSALLLTSLCLGAAEVVPPTPKQTMPVTSAEEALGWKNLFDGQTLKGWTGDPKYWRCEGGAIVGEITPETIVKRNTFIIWEGSLPGDFELKAEYRISERGNSGINYHSAPVAGLTFALTGPQADIDGWNSHTGQNYEERGRTFNALRGQITRIRPGQKAEVIGSVGDRKELVAFIRKDDWNEYHLIVRGGTQVHILNGHVMSVVIDDDTAARHPEGKLGVQVHVGPPMKVEYRNLRVRQP
;
A
#
# COMPACT_ATOMS: atom_id res chain seq x y z
N MET A 1 -31.06 65.77 21.95
CA MET A 1 -29.87 65.48 21.09
C MET A 1 -29.17 64.29 21.71
N ASN A 2 -29.49 63.07 21.25
CA ASN A 2 -28.92 61.83 21.78
C ASN A 2 -27.99 61.29 20.72
N ALA A 3 -26.69 61.16 21.02
CA ALA A 3 -25.68 60.57 20.19
C ALA A 3 -25.67 59.01 20.45
N PHE A 4 -25.97 58.21 19.43
CA PHE A 4 -25.77 56.77 19.45
C PHE A 4 -24.33 56.46 18.99
N SER A 5 -23.52 55.94 19.91
CA SER A 5 -22.22 55.33 19.56
C SER A 5 -22.44 53.92 19.03
N ALA A 6 -22.10 53.70 17.79
CA ALA A 6 -22.06 52.36 17.20
C ALA A 6 -20.73 51.67 17.53
N LEU A 7 -20.80 50.57 18.23
CA LEU A 7 -19.65 49.68 18.51
C LEU A 7 -19.44 48.75 17.30
N LEU A 8 -18.34 48.93 16.56
CA LEU A 8 -17.92 47.99 15.50
C LEU A 8 -17.24 46.79 16.16
N LEU A 9 -17.90 45.62 16.11
CA LEU A 9 -17.26 44.34 16.40
C LEU A 9 -16.49 43.88 15.15
N THR A 10 -15.17 43.95 15.20
CA THR A 10 -14.30 43.32 14.22
C THR A 10 -14.15 41.82 14.58
N SER A 11 -14.77 40.98 13.80
CA SER A 11 -14.59 39.51 13.87
C SER A 11 -13.21 39.16 13.34
N LEU A 12 -12.32 38.69 14.21
CA LEU A 12 -11.04 38.09 13.84
C LEU A 12 -11.32 36.65 13.37
N CYS A 13 -11.36 36.44 12.06
CA CYS A 13 -11.29 35.10 11.51
C CYS A 13 -9.86 34.55 11.70
N LEU A 14 -9.66 33.70 12.69
CA LEU A 14 -8.46 32.85 12.71
C LEU A 14 -8.54 31.89 11.51
N GLY A 15 -7.78 32.18 10.47
CA GLY A 15 -7.56 31.25 9.37
C GLY A 15 -6.85 30.01 9.90
N ALA A 16 -7.50 28.85 9.76
CA ALA A 16 -6.83 27.57 9.97
C ALA A 16 -5.64 27.51 9.00
N ALA A 17 -4.44 27.35 9.54
CA ALA A 17 -3.25 27.15 8.72
C ALA A 17 -3.45 25.90 7.88
N GLU A 18 -3.50 26.05 6.56
CA GLU A 18 -3.50 24.94 5.61
C GLU A 18 -2.22 24.15 5.82
N VAL A 19 -2.33 22.91 6.30
CA VAL A 19 -1.20 21.99 6.41
C VAL A 19 -0.85 21.55 4.99
N VAL A 20 0.07 22.29 4.35
CA VAL A 20 0.64 21.90 3.05
C VAL A 20 1.43 20.61 3.27
N PRO A 21 1.02 19.47 2.67
CA PRO A 21 1.78 18.24 2.78
C PRO A 21 3.19 18.45 2.20
N PRO A 22 4.23 17.89 2.82
CA PRO A 22 5.59 18.07 2.33
C PRO A 22 5.71 17.54 0.89
N THR A 23 6.35 18.32 0.03
CA THR A 23 6.63 17.97 -1.38
C THR A 23 7.32 16.60 -1.45
N PRO A 24 6.87 15.66 -2.31
CA PRO A 24 7.48 14.35 -2.42
C PRO A 24 8.97 14.50 -2.79
N LYS A 25 9.84 13.96 -1.96
CA LYS A 25 11.27 13.87 -2.30
C LYS A 25 11.41 13.02 -3.56
N GLN A 26 12.18 13.51 -4.53
CA GLN A 26 12.58 12.77 -5.74
C GLN A 26 13.11 11.37 -5.35
N THR A 27 12.91 10.39 -6.24
CA THR A 27 13.43 9.01 -6.08
C THR A 27 14.87 9.04 -5.61
N MET A 28 15.10 8.65 -4.37
CA MET A 28 16.44 8.52 -3.85
C MET A 28 16.72 7.03 -3.62
N PRO A 29 17.84 6.50 -4.12
CA PRO A 29 18.31 5.17 -3.73
C PRO A 29 18.41 5.11 -2.21
N VAL A 30 18.40 3.89 -1.64
CA VAL A 30 18.71 3.69 -0.22
C VAL A 30 19.97 4.48 0.11
N THR A 31 19.86 5.38 1.07
CA THR A 31 20.99 6.19 1.49
C THR A 31 21.98 5.33 2.27
N SER A 32 23.25 5.75 2.35
CA SER A 32 24.25 5.05 3.17
C SER A 32 23.79 4.87 4.63
N ALA A 33 23.01 5.79 5.16
CA ALA A 33 22.41 5.67 6.49
C ALA A 33 21.32 4.58 6.55
N GLU A 34 20.50 4.45 5.52
CA GLU A 34 19.48 3.37 5.44
C GLU A 34 20.15 2.02 5.20
N GLU A 35 21.22 1.95 4.40
CA GLU A 35 22.02 0.72 4.24
C GLU A 35 22.63 0.27 5.57
N ALA A 36 23.16 1.20 6.37
CA ALA A 36 23.66 0.91 7.71
C ALA A 36 22.56 0.39 8.67
N LEU A 37 21.29 0.72 8.39
CA LEU A 37 20.12 0.19 9.09
C LEU A 37 19.57 -1.11 8.48
N GLY A 38 20.27 -1.71 7.52
CA GLY A 38 19.94 -2.98 6.88
C GLY A 38 18.91 -2.92 5.75
N TRP A 39 18.54 -1.72 5.27
CA TRP A 39 17.66 -1.59 4.11
C TRP A 39 18.38 -2.02 2.83
N LYS A 40 17.68 -2.75 1.97
CA LYS A 40 18.15 -3.20 0.65
C LYS A 40 17.13 -2.82 -0.40
N ASN A 41 17.60 -2.25 -1.52
CA ASN A 41 16.76 -2.00 -2.69
C ASN A 41 16.33 -3.32 -3.33
N LEU A 42 15.06 -3.39 -3.70
CA LEU A 42 14.49 -4.50 -4.48
C LEU A 42 14.30 -4.12 -5.95
N PHE A 43 14.41 -2.84 -6.28
CA PHE A 43 14.27 -2.30 -7.63
C PHE A 43 15.37 -1.26 -7.87
N ASP A 44 16.03 -1.37 -9.02
CA ASP A 44 17.17 -0.51 -9.39
C ASP A 44 16.78 0.84 -10.00
N GLY A 45 15.48 1.06 -10.25
CA GLY A 45 14.96 2.26 -10.90
C GLY A 45 15.20 2.31 -12.42
N GLN A 46 15.79 1.29 -13.02
CA GLN A 46 16.20 1.30 -14.42
C GLN A 46 15.71 0.10 -15.23
N THR A 47 15.62 -1.06 -14.59
CA THR A 47 15.27 -2.32 -15.26
C THR A 47 14.31 -3.14 -14.41
N LEU A 48 13.63 -4.11 -15.02
CA LEU A 48 12.84 -5.11 -14.29
C LEU A 48 13.67 -6.33 -13.86
N LYS A 49 15.01 -6.19 -13.79
CA LYS A 49 15.87 -7.28 -13.33
C LYS A 49 15.49 -7.71 -11.91
N GLY A 50 15.29 -9.02 -11.73
CA GLY A 50 14.83 -9.60 -10.46
C GLY A 50 13.31 -9.53 -10.25
N TRP A 51 12.56 -9.13 -11.28
CA TRP A 51 11.11 -9.09 -11.29
C TRP A 51 10.56 -9.81 -12.51
N THR A 52 9.53 -10.63 -12.33
CA THR A 52 8.90 -11.41 -13.40
C THR A 52 7.41 -11.13 -13.46
N GLY A 53 6.92 -10.71 -14.61
CA GLY A 53 5.52 -10.38 -14.90
C GLY A 53 5.23 -10.44 -16.39
N ASP A 54 3.95 -10.33 -16.76
CA ASP A 54 3.55 -10.29 -18.17
C ASP A 54 3.97 -8.95 -18.80
N PRO A 55 4.88 -8.93 -19.81
CA PRO A 55 5.36 -7.71 -20.44
C PRO A 55 4.26 -6.93 -21.17
N LYS A 56 3.09 -7.53 -21.37
CA LYS A 56 1.92 -6.85 -21.91
C LYS A 56 1.40 -5.77 -20.96
N TYR A 57 1.60 -5.95 -19.66
CA TYR A 57 1.07 -5.05 -18.61
C TYR A 57 2.17 -4.35 -17.84
N TRP A 58 3.38 -4.92 -17.79
CA TRP A 58 4.44 -4.44 -16.92
C TRP A 58 5.66 -3.97 -17.69
N ARG A 59 6.20 -2.80 -17.32
CA ARG A 59 7.43 -2.24 -17.87
C ARG A 59 8.16 -1.39 -16.82
N CYS A 60 9.41 -1.07 -17.09
CA CYS A 60 10.16 -0.04 -16.37
C CYS A 60 10.08 1.26 -17.19
N GLU A 61 9.62 2.34 -16.55
CA GLU A 61 9.49 3.65 -17.19
C GLU A 61 9.61 4.76 -16.15
N GLY A 62 10.38 5.81 -16.44
CA GLY A 62 10.49 6.99 -15.58
C GLY A 62 11.00 6.70 -14.16
N GLY A 63 11.82 5.67 -13.97
CA GLY A 63 12.34 5.29 -12.66
C GLY A 63 11.35 4.47 -11.81
N ALA A 64 10.30 3.93 -12.42
CA ALA A 64 9.26 3.16 -11.75
C ALA A 64 8.97 1.82 -12.45
N ILE A 65 8.49 0.84 -11.69
CA ILE A 65 7.76 -0.32 -12.21
C ILE A 65 6.36 0.18 -12.55
N VAL A 66 5.98 0.12 -13.82
CA VAL A 66 4.68 0.59 -14.32
C VAL A 66 3.83 -0.60 -14.67
N GLY A 67 2.64 -0.67 -14.05
CA GLY A 67 1.57 -1.59 -14.41
C GLY A 67 0.44 -0.83 -15.10
N GLU A 68 0.02 -1.28 -16.28
CA GLU A 68 -0.97 -0.55 -17.07
C GLU A 68 -1.94 -1.47 -17.80
N ILE A 69 -3.21 -1.08 -17.78
CA ILE A 69 -4.27 -1.62 -18.61
C ILE A 69 -4.73 -0.50 -19.53
N THR A 70 -4.65 -0.73 -20.84
CA THR A 70 -5.24 0.15 -21.87
C THR A 70 -6.55 -0.44 -22.40
N PRO A 71 -7.34 0.29 -23.20
CA PRO A 71 -8.51 -0.29 -23.85
C PRO A 71 -8.19 -1.54 -24.70
N GLU A 72 -6.97 -1.62 -25.24
CA GLU A 72 -6.50 -2.73 -26.10
C GLU A 72 -5.94 -3.90 -25.29
N THR A 73 -5.62 -3.66 -24.01
CA THR A 73 -4.96 -4.65 -23.14
C THR A 73 -5.79 -5.03 -21.92
N ILE A 74 -7.11 -5.01 -22.01
CA ILE A 74 -7.99 -5.39 -20.89
C ILE A 74 -7.58 -6.73 -20.33
N VAL A 75 -7.31 -6.76 -19.03
CA VAL A 75 -6.94 -7.98 -18.30
C VAL A 75 -8.18 -8.76 -17.88
N LYS A 76 -8.13 -10.09 -17.99
CA LYS A 76 -9.27 -10.97 -17.65
C LYS A 76 -9.27 -11.46 -16.21
N ARG A 77 -8.15 -11.31 -15.50
CA ARG A 77 -7.96 -11.67 -14.10
C ARG A 77 -6.83 -10.84 -13.52
N ASN A 78 -6.79 -10.72 -12.19
CA ASN A 78 -5.67 -10.09 -11.50
C ASN A 78 -4.34 -10.72 -11.92
N THR A 79 -3.37 -9.88 -12.28
CA THR A 79 -2.03 -10.28 -12.67
C THR A 79 -0.99 -9.48 -11.91
N PHE A 80 0.15 -10.09 -11.67
CA PHE A 80 1.20 -9.53 -10.83
C PHE A 80 2.52 -9.42 -11.57
N ILE A 81 3.33 -8.42 -11.21
CA ILE A 81 4.76 -8.56 -11.36
C ILE A 81 5.31 -9.00 -10.00
N ILE A 82 6.13 -10.05 -10.01
CA ILE A 82 6.55 -10.79 -8.82
C ILE A 82 8.06 -10.64 -8.67
N TRP A 83 8.51 -10.22 -7.49
CA TRP A 83 9.92 -10.24 -7.15
C TRP A 83 10.44 -11.68 -7.06
N GLU A 84 11.56 -11.96 -7.72
CA GLU A 84 12.14 -13.31 -7.81
C GLU A 84 12.69 -13.82 -6.47
N GLY A 85 13.03 -12.92 -5.54
CA GLY A 85 13.37 -13.27 -4.17
C GLY A 85 12.20 -13.80 -3.34
N SER A 86 12.43 -13.93 -2.04
CA SER A 86 11.40 -14.29 -1.05
C SER A 86 11.53 -13.37 0.16
N LEU A 87 10.41 -12.93 0.68
CA LEU A 87 10.37 -12.21 1.96
C LEU A 87 10.48 -13.23 3.10
N PRO A 88 11.32 -12.97 4.11
CA PRO A 88 11.40 -13.78 5.31
C PRO A 88 10.15 -13.61 6.19
N GLY A 89 10.07 -14.39 7.27
CA GLY A 89 8.98 -14.31 8.22
C GLY A 89 8.79 -12.93 8.85
N ASP A 90 9.91 -12.31 9.25
CA ASP A 90 9.92 -10.96 9.81
C ASP A 90 10.62 -10.00 8.85
N PHE A 91 9.95 -8.91 8.50
CA PHE A 91 10.51 -7.89 7.62
C PHE A 91 9.83 -6.53 7.82
N GLU A 92 10.48 -5.51 7.31
CA GLU A 92 9.86 -4.23 6.98
C GLU A 92 10.05 -3.97 5.48
N LEU A 93 8.99 -3.53 4.83
CA LEU A 93 8.99 -3.16 3.42
C LEU A 93 8.51 -1.72 3.27
N LYS A 94 9.24 -0.93 2.51
CA LYS A 94 8.77 0.37 2.05
C LYS A 94 8.66 0.38 0.54
N ALA A 95 7.61 1.00 0.04
CA ALA A 95 7.39 1.21 -1.39
C ALA A 95 6.62 2.51 -1.60
N GLU A 96 7.01 3.29 -2.59
CA GLU A 96 6.20 4.40 -3.04
C GLU A 96 5.32 3.96 -4.20
N TYR A 97 4.06 4.38 -4.21
CA TYR A 97 3.14 4.13 -5.32
C TYR A 97 2.40 5.39 -5.72
N ARG A 98 2.00 5.43 -6.98
CA ARG A 98 1.03 6.38 -7.55
C ARG A 98 0.07 5.60 -8.44
N ILE A 99 -1.22 5.94 -8.38
CA ILE A 99 -2.25 5.21 -9.11
C ILE A 99 -3.26 6.17 -9.74
N SER A 100 -3.71 5.85 -10.96
CA SER A 100 -4.79 6.57 -11.63
C SER A 100 -6.13 6.43 -10.89
N GLU A 101 -7.01 7.40 -11.01
CA GLU A 101 -8.27 7.51 -10.26
C GLU A 101 -9.11 6.23 -10.29
N ARG A 102 -9.21 5.55 -11.43
CA ARG A 102 -10.01 4.31 -11.60
C ARG A 102 -9.21 3.03 -11.39
N GLY A 103 -7.96 3.16 -10.97
CA GLY A 103 -7.07 2.04 -10.75
C GLY A 103 -7.41 1.24 -9.49
N ASN A 104 -7.11 -0.04 -9.53
CA ASN A 104 -7.10 -0.93 -8.37
C ASN A 104 -5.83 -1.79 -8.45
N SER A 105 -5.14 -1.89 -7.33
CA SER A 105 -3.84 -2.54 -7.19
C SER A 105 -3.61 -2.97 -5.74
N GLY A 106 -2.41 -3.43 -5.44
CA GLY A 106 -1.98 -3.77 -4.08
C GLY A 106 -0.58 -4.33 -4.05
N ILE A 107 -0.01 -4.32 -2.86
CA ILE A 107 1.29 -4.94 -2.57
C ILE A 107 1.03 -6.25 -1.85
N ASN A 108 1.22 -7.37 -2.56
CA ASN A 108 1.14 -8.71 -1.98
C ASN A 108 2.47 -9.08 -1.33
N TYR A 109 2.41 -9.63 -0.13
CA TYR A 109 3.57 -10.10 0.63
C TYR A 109 3.25 -11.47 1.27
N HIS A 110 4.26 -12.23 1.69
CA HIS A 110 4.08 -13.60 2.18
C HIS A 110 3.13 -14.42 1.28
N SER A 111 3.19 -14.17 -0.03
CA SER A 111 2.26 -14.76 -0.98
C SER A 111 2.84 -15.98 -1.66
N ALA A 112 1.97 -16.90 -2.08
CA ALA A 112 2.32 -18.07 -2.85
C ALA A 112 1.83 -17.92 -4.30
N PRO A 113 2.59 -18.44 -5.30
CA PRO A 113 2.09 -18.58 -6.65
C PRO A 113 0.88 -19.53 -6.70
N VAL A 114 -0.10 -19.19 -7.52
CA VAL A 114 -1.29 -20.04 -7.73
C VAL A 114 -1.01 -21.09 -8.79
N ALA A 115 -1.15 -22.36 -8.43
CA ALA A 115 -0.92 -23.47 -9.35
C ALA A 115 -1.81 -23.34 -10.62
N GLY A 116 -1.20 -23.52 -11.79
CA GLY A 116 -1.90 -23.43 -13.08
C GLY A 116 -2.25 -22.02 -13.55
N LEU A 117 -1.92 -20.97 -12.78
CA LEU A 117 -2.15 -19.58 -13.16
C LEU A 117 -0.84 -18.78 -13.18
N THR A 118 -0.35 -18.46 -14.37
CA THR A 118 0.86 -17.65 -14.54
C THR A 118 0.63 -16.24 -13.98
N PHE A 119 1.62 -15.68 -13.26
CA PHE A 119 1.58 -14.35 -12.66
C PHE A 119 0.39 -14.11 -11.73
N ALA A 120 -0.08 -15.15 -11.03
CA ALA A 120 -1.13 -15.04 -10.01
C ALA A 120 -0.56 -15.39 -8.64
N LEU A 121 -0.97 -14.62 -7.63
CA LEU A 121 -0.59 -14.81 -6.24
C LEU A 121 -1.83 -15.05 -5.38
N THR A 122 -1.61 -15.71 -4.24
CA THR A 122 -2.54 -15.81 -3.11
C THR A 122 -1.81 -15.42 -1.84
N GLY A 123 -2.45 -14.67 -0.95
CA GLY A 123 -1.86 -14.23 0.31
C GLY A 123 -2.22 -12.79 0.68
N PRO A 124 -1.66 -12.28 1.80
CA PRO A 124 -1.94 -10.93 2.30
C PRO A 124 -1.57 -9.84 1.31
N GLN A 125 -2.40 -8.80 1.25
CA GLN A 125 -2.27 -7.67 0.34
C GLN A 125 -2.50 -6.35 1.10
N ALA A 126 -1.59 -5.41 0.93
CA ALA A 126 -1.82 -4.01 1.26
C ALA A 126 -2.56 -3.37 0.09
N ASP A 127 -3.86 -3.17 0.26
CA ASP A 127 -4.75 -2.68 -0.79
C ASP A 127 -4.45 -1.24 -1.19
N ILE A 128 -4.62 -0.98 -2.50
CA ILE A 128 -4.45 0.32 -3.14
C ILE A 128 -5.56 0.49 -4.18
N ASP A 129 -6.32 1.58 -4.10
CA ASP A 129 -7.26 1.98 -5.16
C ASP A 129 -7.29 3.49 -5.33
N GLY A 130 -7.51 3.96 -6.56
CA GLY A 130 -7.48 5.38 -6.90
C GLY A 130 -8.65 6.19 -6.30
N TRP A 131 -9.76 5.54 -5.94
CA TRP A 131 -10.87 6.18 -5.21
C TRP A 131 -10.66 6.22 -3.70
N ASN A 132 -9.61 5.58 -3.20
CA ASN A 132 -9.31 5.45 -1.77
C ASN A 132 -10.43 4.79 -0.94
N SER A 133 -11.23 3.95 -1.58
CA SER A 133 -12.26 3.15 -0.89
C SER A 133 -11.64 2.01 -0.09
N HIS A 134 -10.57 1.41 -0.64
CA HIS A 134 -9.90 0.24 -0.11
C HIS A 134 -8.47 0.50 0.38
N THR A 135 -7.82 1.56 -0.13
CA THR A 135 -6.44 1.90 0.24
C THR A 135 -6.25 1.92 1.75
N GLY A 136 -5.22 1.22 2.23
CA GLY A 136 -4.87 1.14 3.66
C GLY A 136 -5.47 -0.04 4.40
N GLN A 137 -6.34 -0.84 3.79
CA GLN A 137 -6.84 -2.07 4.41
C GLN A 137 -5.90 -3.26 4.15
N ASN A 138 -6.05 -4.31 4.97
CA ASN A 138 -5.40 -5.59 4.79
C ASN A 138 -6.41 -6.56 4.17
N TYR A 139 -6.15 -6.94 2.94
CA TYR A 139 -6.91 -7.92 2.19
C TYR A 139 -6.09 -9.21 2.04
N GLU A 140 -6.72 -10.33 1.78
CA GLU A 140 -6.03 -11.56 1.45
C GLU A 140 -6.51 -12.06 0.08
N GLU A 141 -5.66 -11.86 -0.93
CA GLU A 141 -5.94 -12.23 -2.31
C GLU A 141 -6.14 -13.75 -2.40
N ARG A 142 -7.29 -14.17 -2.94
CA ARG A 142 -7.69 -15.58 -3.06
C ARG A 142 -7.69 -16.37 -1.75
N GLY A 143 -7.82 -15.69 -0.62
CA GLY A 143 -7.82 -16.26 0.72
C GLY A 143 -9.02 -15.82 1.55
N ARG A 144 -8.76 -15.37 2.78
CA ARG A 144 -9.80 -14.98 3.77
C ARG A 144 -10.47 -13.63 3.48
N THR A 145 -10.03 -12.92 2.43
CA THR A 145 -10.53 -11.62 1.99
C THR A 145 -10.17 -10.47 2.94
N PHE A 146 -11.12 -9.80 3.57
CA PHE A 146 -10.87 -8.64 4.43
C PHE A 146 -10.40 -9.07 5.82
N ASN A 147 -9.08 -9.04 6.04
CA ASN A 147 -8.49 -9.29 7.34
C ASN A 147 -8.63 -8.08 8.28
N ALA A 148 -8.46 -6.84 7.76
CA ALA A 148 -8.77 -5.61 8.49
C ALA A 148 -9.13 -4.49 7.51
N LEU A 149 -10.22 -3.78 7.76
CA LEU A 149 -10.52 -2.55 7.04
C LEU A 149 -9.63 -1.41 7.56
N ARG A 150 -9.45 -0.36 6.74
CA ARG A 150 -8.78 0.87 7.20
C ARG A 150 -9.42 1.37 8.49
N GLY A 151 -8.60 1.69 9.48
CA GLY A 151 -9.02 2.12 10.82
C GLY A 151 -9.11 0.98 11.84
N GLN A 152 -9.07 -0.29 11.43
CA GLN A 152 -9.27 -1.42 12.33
C GLN A 152 -7.96 -2.03 12.85
N ILE A 153 -8.03 -2.50 14.09
CA ILE A 153 -7.13 -3.50 14.67
C ILE A 153 -7.94 -4.78 14.78
N THR A 154 -7.49 -5.86 14.13
CA THR A 154 -8.18 -7.14 14.13
C THR A 154 -7.33 -8.26 14.68
N ARG A 155 -7.99 -9.33 15.14
CA ARG A 155 -7.37 -10.59 15.52
C ARG A 155 -8.03 -11.75 14.80
N ILE A 156 -7.22 -12.65 14.25
CA ILE A 156 -7.67 -13.88 13.59
C ILE A 156 -7.19 -15.04 14.45
N ARG A 157 -8.14 -15.75 15.08
CA ARG A 157 -7.85 -16.98 15.81
C ARG A 157 -7.91 -18.19 14.90
N PRO A 158 -7.25 -19.31 15.23
CA PRO A 158 -7.28 -20.53 14.42
C PRO A 158 -8.69 -20.91 13.97
N GLY A 159 -8.90 -21.03 12.65
CA GLY A 159 -10.16 -21.39 12.03
C GLY A 159 -11.29 -20.35 12.14
N GLN A 160 -11.01 -19.13 12.60
CA GLN A 160 -12.01 -18.09 12.77
C GLN A 160 -11.84 -16.94 11.76
N LYS A 161 -12.89 -16.17 11.59
CA LYS A 161 -12.85 -14.91 10.85
C LYS A 161 -12.15 -13.82 11.68
N ALA A 162 -11.68 -12.78 11.00
CA ALA A 162 -11.12 -11.60 11.66
C ALA A 162 -12.15 -10.95 12.60
N GLU A 163 -11.76 -10.75 13.84
CA GLU A 163 -12.53 -10.05 14.88
C GLU A 163 -11.93 -8.67 15.09
N VAL A 164 -12.74 -7.61 15.07
CA VAL A 164 -12.27 -6.25 15.40
C VAL A 164 -12.07 -6.15 16.90
N ILE A 165 -10.84 -5.89 17.34
CA ILE A 165 -10.45 -5.77 18.73
C ILE A 165 -10.05 -4.35 19.13
N GLY A 166 -9.98 -3.43 18.18
CA GLY A 166 -9.60 -2.03 18.42
C GLY A 166 -9.63 -1.19 17.16
N SER A 167 -9.21 0.05 17.29
CA SER A 167 -9.15 1.02 16.18
C SER A 167 -7.85 1.82 16.24
N VAL A 168 -7.34 2.20 15.06
CA VAL A 168 -6.24 3.15 14.89
C VAL A 168 -6.72 4.53 14.44
N GLY A 169 -8.03 4.72 14.30
CA GLY A 169 -8.66 5.96 13.87
C GLY A 169 -9.93 5.75 13.03
N ASP A 170 -10.63 6.82 12.75
CA ASP A 170 -11.83 6.77 11.89
C ASP A 170 -11.43 6.51 10.43
N ARG A 171 -12.15 5.60 9.77
CA ARG A 171 -11.87 5.20 8.38
C ARG A 171 -11.91 6.38 7.40
N LYS A 172 -12.82 7.34 7.62
CA LYS A 172 -13.01 8.50 6.73
C LYS A 172 -11.94 9.56 6.99
N GLU A 173 -11.55 9.76 8.25
CA GLU A 173 -10.50 10.70 8.63
C GLU A 173 -9.13 10.22 8.11
N LEU A 174 -8.85 8.93 8.18
CA LEU A 174 -7.60 8.34 7.67
C LEU A 174 -7.43 8.50 6.15
N VAL A 175 -8.51 8.71 5.37
CA VAL A 175 -8.40 9.04 3.93
C VAL A 175 -7.65 10.33 3.69
N ALA A 176 -7.73 11.31 4.59
CA ALA A 176 -7.08 12.61 4.44
C ALA A 176 -5.54 12.51 4.35
N PHE A 177 -4.95 11.40 4.80
CA PHE A 177 -3.51 11.15 4.71
C PHE A 177 -3.09 10.51 3.39
N ILE A 178 -4.04 10.13 2.51
CA ILE A 178 -3.78 9.54 1.21
C ILE A 178 -3.74 10.64 0.15
N ARG A 179 -2.63 10.77 -0.56
CA ARG A 179 -2.47 11.76 -1.63
C ARG A 179 -3.08 11.21 -2.92
N LYS A 180 -4.14 11.86 -3.40
CA LYS A 180 -4.78 11.49 -4.67
C LYS A 180 -3.88 11.89 -5.84
N ASP A 181 -3.75 11.01 -6.83
CA ASP A 181 -2.97 11.22 -8.05
C ASP A 181 -1.49 11.60 -7.82
N ASP A 182 -0.95 11.31 -6.63
CA ASP A 182 0.42 11.61 -6.25
C ASP A 182 1.09 10.41 -5.55
N TRP A 183 2.38 10.52 -5.32
CA TRP A 183 3.18 9.49 -4.67
C TRP A 183 2.83 9.36 -3.19
N ASN A 184 2.56 8.12 -2.79
CA ASN A 184 2.30 7.71 -1.41
C ASN A 184 3.34 6.69 -0.98
N GLU A 185 3.86 6.76 0.23
CA GLU A 185 4.73 5.71 0.79
C GLU A 185 3.91 4.72 1.61
N TYR A 186 3.92 3.47 1.19
CA TYR A 186 3.55 2.34 2.04
C TYR A 186 4.75 1.88 2.84
N HIS A 187 4.55 1.68 4.15
CA HIS A 187 5.49 1.02 5.05
C HIS A 187 4.77 -0.15 5.71
N LEU A 188 5.17 -1.36 5.38
CA LEU A 188 4.65 -2.60 5.96
C LEU A 188 5.62 -3.08 7.02
N ILE A 189 5.11 -3.41 8.21
CA ILE A 189 5.87 -4.03 9.29
C ILE A 189 5.22 -5.38 9.59
N VAL A 190 5.96 -6.45 9.40
CA VAL A 190 5.51 -7.82 9.69
C VAL A 190 6.44 -8.44 10.72
N ARG A 191 5.84 -8.91 11.83
CA ARG A 191 6.53 -9.59 12.92
C ARG A 191 5.68 -10.78 13.37
N GLY A 192 6.13 -11.99 13.08
CA GLY A 192 5.34 -13.19 13.33
C GLY A 192 3.98 -13.11 12.64
N GLY A 193 2.89 -13.16 13.42
CA GLY A 193 1.52 -12.98 12.94
C GLY A 193 1.04 -11.53 12.90
N THR A 194 1.83 -10.57 13.39
CA THR A 194 1.42 -9.17 13.42
C THR A 194 1.79 -8.48 12.12
N GLN A 195 0.82 -7.84 11.47
CA GLN A 195 0.95 -7.12 10.21
C GLN A 195 0.44 -5.69 10.41
N VAL A 196 1.30 -4.70 10.20
CA VAL A 196 0.97 -3.28 10.35
C VAL A 196 1.11 -2.61 8.99
N HIS A 197 0.03 -2.01 8.51
CA HIS A 197 0.02 -1.20 7.30
C HIS A 197 0.08 0.28 7.68
N ILE A 198 1.12 0.95 7.21
CA ILE A 198 1.36 2.38 7.44
C ILE A 198 1.39 3.07 6.08
N LEU A 199 0.67 4.17 5.95
CA LEU A 199 0.67 4.99 4.73
C LEU A 199 0.99 6.43 5.07
N ASN A 200 2.00 6.99 4.42
CA ASN A 200 2.50 8.36 4.67
C ASN A 200 2.74 8.65 6.16
N GLY A 201 3.24 7.65 6.92
CA GLY A 201 3.52 7.76 8.35
C GLY A 201 2.33 7.53 9.28
N HIS A 202 1.13 7.23 8.74
CA HIS A 202 -0.07 6.97 9.53
C HIS A 202 -0.45 5.48 9.49
N VAL A 203 -0.69 4.87 10.65
CA VAL A 203 -1.17 3.49 10.74
C VAL A 203 -2.57 3.42 10.16
N MET A 204 -2.76 2.56 9.16
CA MET A 204 -4.02 2.38 8.45
C MET A 204 -4.79 1.16 8.91
N SER A 205 -4.10 0.06 9.18
CA SER A 205 -4.71 -1.18 9.69
C SER A 205 -3.67 -2.04 10.41
N VAL A 206 -4.14 -2.86 11.33
CA VAL A 206 -3.32 -3.83 12.06
C VAL A 206 -4.05 -5.17 12.09
N VAL A 207 -3.34 -6.24 11.74
CA VAL A 207 -3.84 -7.62 11.87
C VAL A 207 -2.92 -8.37 12.84
N ILE A 208 -3.51 -9.09 13.79
CA ILE A 208 -2.85 -10.07 14.64
C ILE A 208 -3.38 -11.44 14.22
N ASP A 209 -2.62 -12.17 13.42
CA ASP A 209 -3.00 -13.46 12.87
C ASP A 209 -2.38 -14.59 13.68
N ASP A 210 -3.16 -15.16 14.57
CA ASP A 210 -2.77 -16.30 15.40
C ASP A 210 -3.00 -17.66 14.70
N ASP A 211 -3.62 -17.65 13.50
CA ASP A 211 -3.86 -18.88 12.73
C ASP A 211 -2.59 -19.32 11.97
N THR A 212 -1.71 -19.98 12.68
CA THR A 212 -0.44 -20.48 12.15
C THR A 212 -0.60 -21.54 11.07
N ALA A 213 -1.78 -22.16 10.95
CA ALA A 213 -2.07 -23.18 9.94
C ALA A 213 -2.48 -22.53 8.60
N ALA A 214 -3.16 -21.38 8.66
CA ALA A 214 -3.68 -20.70 7.47
C ALA A 214 -2.77 -19.56 6.95
N ARG A 215 -2.02 -18.90 7.85
CA ARG A 215 -1.12 -17.82 7.43
C ARG A 215 0.15 -18.36 6.77
N HIS A 216 0.64 -17.64 5.78
CA HIS A 216 1.95 -17.89 5.19
C HIS A 216 3.05 -17.24 6.05
N PRO A 217 4.03 -18.02 6.60
CA PRO A 217 5.08 -17.46 7.45
C PRO A 217 6.16 -16.71 6.67
N GLU A 218 6.25 -16.92 5.36
CA GLU A 218 7.19 -16.32 4.41
C GLU A 218 6.60 -16.42 3.00
N GLY A 219 7.20 -15.82 2.00
CA GLY A 219 6.72 -15.99 0.63
C GLY A 219 7.11 -14.86 -0.31
N LYS A 220 6.43 -14.83 -1.46
CA LYS A 220 6.69 -13.87 -2.52
C LYS A 220 6.17 -12.48 -2.20
N LEU A 221 6.86 -11.50 -2.79
CA LEU A 221 6.42 -10.13 -2.96
C LEU A 221 5.95 -9.94 -4.40
N GLY A 222 4.82 -9.29 -4.58
CA GLY A 222 4.36 -8.89 -5.91
C GLY A 222 3.46 -7.66 -5.83
N VAL A 223 3.37 -6.93 -6.93
CA VAL A 223 2.42 -5.82 -7.07
C VAL A 223 1.43 -6.12 -8.18
N GLN A 224 0.20 -5.65 -8.01
CA GLN A 224 -0.95 -6.11 -8.77
C GLN A 224 -1.38 -5.10 -9.83
N VAL A 225 -1.83 -5.62 -10.98
CA VAL A 225 -2.80 -4.97 -11.89
C VAL A 225 -4.11 -5.74 -11.76
N HIS A 226 -5.13 -5.07 -11.22
CA HIS A 226 -6.43 -5.68 -10.94
C HIS A 226 -7.33 -5.66 -12.17
N VAL A 227 -8.15 -6.71 -12.33
CA VAL A 227 -9.17 -6.75 -13.40
C VAL A 227 -10.13 -5.55 -13.25
N GLY A 228 -10.31 -4.81 -14.34
CA GLY A 228 -11.14 -3.60 -14.30
C GLY A 228 -10.99 -2.75 -15.55
N PRO A 229 -11.38 -1.49 -15.45
CA PRO A 229 -11.22 -0.52 -16.54
C PRO A 229 -9.74 -0.20 -16.79
N PRO A 230 -9.43 0.51 -17.91
CA PRO A 230 -8.10 1.05 -18.14
C PRO A 230 -7.59 1.83 -16.93
N MET A 231 -6.34 1.53 -16.54
CA MET A 231 -5.70 2.09 -15.35
C MET A 231 -4.18 2.10 -15.49
N LYS A 232 -3.52 2.93 -14.70
CA LYS A 232 -2.07 2.93 -14.54
C LYS A 232 -1.73 2.95 -13.05
N VAL A 233 -0.76 2.11 -12.65
CA VAL A 233 -0.13 2.14 -11.33
C VAL A 233 1.38 2.16 -11.50
N GLU A 234 2.06 2.90 -10.66
CA GLU A 234 3.50 3.08 -10.68
C GLU A 234 4.05 2.77 -9.29
N TYR A 235 5.16 2.04 -9.23
CA TYR A 235 5.87 1.71 -7.99
C TYR A 235 7.35 2.08 -8.10
N ARG A 236 7.89 2.69 -7.06
CA ARG A 236 9.33 3.01 -6.96
C ARG A 236 9.81 2.89 -5.51
N ASN A 237 11.11 3.01 -5.29
CA ASN A 237 11.72 2.97 -3.95
C ASN A 237 11.31 1.73 -3.14
N LEU A 238 11.12 0.59 -3.83
CA LEU A 238 10.85 -0.67 -3.15
C LEU A 238 12.11 -1.12 -2.43
N ARG A 239 12.04 -1.17 -1.11
CA ARG A 239 13.17 -1.57 -0.25
C ARG A 239 12.69 -2.38 0.93
N VAL A 240 13.51 -3.35 1.33
CA VAL A 240 13.22 -4.26 2.44
C VAL A 240 14.35 -4.25 3.44
N ARG A 241 14.03 -4.46 4.71
CA ARG A 241 14.99 -4.84 5.74
C ARG A 241 14.45 -6.01 6.56
N GLN A 242 15.39 -6.81 7.06
CA GLN A 242 15.15 -7.76 8.14
C GLN A 242 15.52 -7.09 9.46
N PRO A 243 14.78 -7.34 10.54
CA PRO A 243 15.09 -6.80 11.86
C PRO A 243 16.37 -7.41 12.42
#